data_aafdbcff80db5dc18b217fb27130d74d
#
_entry.id   aafdbcff80db5dc18b217fb27130d74d
#
_cell.length_a   1.000
_cell.length_b   1.000
_cell.length_c   1.000
_cell.angle_alpha   90.00
_cell.angle_beta   90.00
_cell.angle_gamma   90.00
#
_symmetry.space_group_name_H-M   'P 1'
#
loop_
_entity.id
_entity.type
_entity.pdbx_description
1 polymer ?
#
loop_
_entity_poly.entity_id
_entity_poly.type
_entity_poly.pdbx_seq_one_letter_code
_entity_poly.pdbx_strand_id
1 'polypeptide(L)'
;MVAPKSPGSEVREEYLRGFGVPTLIAVHPENDKNNFGFDAAKAYAVSLGSHKAGVLDSSFVAEVKSDLMGEQTILCGMLQTGSILSFDRMVELGTNSEYAAKLIQHGWETITEALKHGGITNMMDRLSNPAKVMAYELSEELKNILSPLFIKL
;
A
#
# COMPACT_ATOMS: atom_id res chain seq x y z
N MET A 1 -8.71 4.59 -18.81
CA MET A 1 -8.11 3.86 -17.66
C MET A 1 -9.10 3.88 -16.51
N VAL A 2 -9.25 2.75 -15.86
CA VAL A 2 -9.92 2.61 -14.55
C VAL A 2 -9.01 1.73 -13.72
N ALA A 3 -8.45 2.28 -12.65
CA ALA A 3 -7.42 1.65 -11.82
C ALA A 3 -7.86 1.58 -10.36
N PRO A 4 -8.55 0.50 -9.94
CA PRO A 4 -8.83 0.24 -8.54
C PRO A 4 -7.53 0.09 -7.74
N LYS A 5 -7.44 0.77 -6.60
CA LYS A 5 -6.22 0.78 -5.77
C LYS A 5 -6.26 -0.31 -4.70
N SER A 6 -6.29 -1.55 -5.17
CA SER A 6 -6.21 -2.77 -4.35
C SER A 6 -5.94 -3.99 -5.23
N PRO A 7 -5.39 -5.08 -4.68
CA PRO A 7 -5.31 -6.35 -5.39
C PRO A 7 -6.69 -6.81 -5.88
N GLY A 8 -6.73 -7.51 -7.02
CA GLY A 8 -7.99 -7.93 -7.65
C GLY A 8 -8.90 -8.79 -6.76
N SER A 9 -8.32 -9.59 -5.86
CA SER A 9 -9.06 -10.33 -4.82
C SER A 9 -9.82 -9.40 -3.88
N GLU A 10 -9.17 -8.36 -3.39
CA GLU A 10 -9.77 -7.37 -2.50
C GLU A 10 -10.85 -6.55 -3.21
N VAL A 11 -10.62 -6.14 -4.46
CA VAL A 11 -11.64 -5.48 -5.28
C VAL A 11 -12.90 -6.33 -5.37
N ARG A 12 -12.74 -7.64 -5.59
CA ARG A 12 -13.86 -8.59 -5.64
C ARG A 12 -14.57 -8.73 -4.29
N GLU A 13 -13.81 -8.86 -3.21
CA GLU A 13 -14.39 -9.00 -1.85
C GLU A 13 -15.20 -7.78 -1.46
N GLU A 14 -14.67 -6.58 -1.64
CA GLU A 14 -15.36 -5.34 -1.34
C GLU A 14 -16.60 -5.12 -2.22
N TYR A 15 -16.54 -5.52 -3.49
CA TYR A 15 -17.69 -5.54 -4.36
C TYR A 15 -18.81 -6.47 -3.82
N LEU A 16 -18.46 -7.69 -3.42
CA LEU A 16 -19.41 -8.67 -2.86
C LEU A 16 -20.00 -8.24 -1.52
N ARG A 17 -19.26 -7.45 -0.73
CA ARG A 17 -19.76 -6.81 0.49
C ARG A 17 -20.70 -5.64 0.21
N GLY A 18 -20.92 -5.30 -1.06
CA GLY A 18 -21.74 -4.17 -1.46
C GLY A 18 -21.04 -2.83 -1.30
N PHE A 19 -19.72 -2.82 -1.24
CA PHE A 19 -18.86 -1.65 -1.16
C PHE A 19 -17.95 -1.58 -2.39
N GLY A 20 -16.79 -0.97 -2.28
CA GLY A 20 -15.80 -0.89 -3.36
C GLY A 20 -14.47 -0.39 -2.82
N VAL A 21 -13.49 -0.25 -3.70
CA VAL A 21 -12.17 0.31 -3.37
C VAL A 21 -11.96 1.65 -4.06
N PRO A 22 -11.13 2.55 -3.51
CA PRO A 22 -10.77 3.80 -4.18
C PRO A 22 -10.20 3.52 -5.57
N THR A 23 -10.62 4.29 -6.57
CA THR A 23 -10.30 4.03 -7.96
C THR A 23 -9.86 5.32 -8.65
N LEU A 24 -8.73 5.27 -9.35
CA LEU A 24 -8.31 6.34 -10.24
C LEU A 24 -8.92 6.13 -11.62
N ILE A 25 -9.35 7.22 -12.25
CA ILE A 25 -9.79 7.20 -13.64
C ILE A 25 -8.98 8.21 -14.46
N ALA A 26 -8.70 7.87 -15.70
CA ALA A 26 -8.06 8.78 -16.65
C ALA A 26 -8.43 8.44 -18.08
N VAL A 27 -8.39 9.46 -18.96
CA VAL A 27 -8.60 9.32 -20.39
C VAL A 27 -7.37 9.81 -21.13
N HIS A 28 -6.95 9.08 -22.17
CA HIS A 28 -5.90 9.54 -23.08
C HIS A 28 -6.55 10.35 -24.20
N PRO A 29 -6.31 11.68 -24.28
CA PRO A 29 -7.07 12.55 -25.18
C PRO A 29 -6.99 12.14 -26.66
N GLU A 30 -5.81 11.67 -27.09
CA GLU A 30 -5.62 11.26 -28.49
C GLU A 30 -6.44 10.02 -28.89
N ASN A 31 -6.87 9.20 -27.91
CA ASN A 31 -7.67 8.00 -28.14
C ASN A 31 -9.17 8.22 -27.91
N ASP A 32 -9.56 9.38 -27.40
CA ASP A 32 -10.96 9.72 -27.11
C ASP A 32 -11.55 10.65 -28.18
N LYS A 33 -11.61 10.17 -29.40
CA LYS A 33 -12.11 10.94 -30.55
C LYS A 33 -13.54 11.41 -30.41
N ASN A 34 -14.35 10.72 -29.61
CA ASN A 34 -15.76 11.03 -29.42
C ASN A 34 -16.04 11.74 -28.09
N ASN A 35 -15.03 12.05 -27.31
CA ASN A 35 -15.11 12.72 -25.99
C ASN A 35 -16.07 12.02 -24.98
N PHE A 36 -16.18 10.71 -25.07
CA PHE A 36 -17.03 9.98 -24.13
C PHE A 36 -16.25 9.05 -23.19
N GLY A 37 -14.92 8.98 -23.31
CA GLY A 37 -14.06 8.11 -22.55
C GLY A 37 -14.14 8.35 -21.05
N PHE A 38 -14.32 9.59 -20.63
CA PHE A 38 -14.45 9.92 -19.21
C PHE A 38 -15.75 9.39 -18.60
N ASP A 39 -16.88 9.53 -19.31
CA ASP A 39 -18.16 9.00 -18.86
C ASP A 39 -18.15 7.46 -18.82
N ALA A 40 -17.50 6.83 -19.82
CA ALA A 40 -17.29 5.39 -19.83
C ALA A 40 -16.43 4.91 -18.65
N ALA A 41 -15.35 5.62 -18.34
CA ALA A 41 -14.49 5.29 -17.19
C ALA A 41 -15.25 5.44 -15.86
N LYS A 42 -16.02 6.50 -15.71
CA LYS A 42 -16.89 6.69 -14.54
C LYS A 42 -17.93 5.57 -14.41
N ALA A 43 -18.64 5.25 -15.50
CA ALA A 43 -19.64 4.19 -15.49
C ALA A 43 -19.04 2.85 -15.08
N TYR A 44 -17.84 2.54 -15.59
CA TYR A 44 -17.12 1.34 -15.22
C TYR A 44 -16.71 1.34 -13.74
N ALA A 45 -16.15 2.43 -13.22
CA ALA A 45 -15.81 2.56 -11.82
C ALA A 45 -17.03 2.42 -10.90
N VAL A 46 -18.18 3.01 -11.30
CA VAL A 46 -19.45 2.84 -10.59
C VAL A 46 -19.91 1.38 -10.57
N SER A 47 -19.77 0.67 -11.68
CA SER A 47 -20.14 -0.76 -11.77
C SER A 47 -19.30 -1.66 -10.85
N LEU A 48 -18.08 -1.25 -10.51
CA LEU A 48 -17.22 -1.91 -9.52
C LEU A 48 -17.54 -1.53 -8.07
N GLY A 49 -18.50 -0.65 -7.82
CA GLY A 49 -18.80 -0.14 -6.49
C GLY A 49 -17.89 1.00 -6.02
N SER A 50 -16.89 1.39 -6.81
CA SER A 50 -15.85 2.36 -6.42
C SER A 50 -16.41 3.73 -6.02
N HIS A 51 -17.59 4.11 -6.52
CA HIS A 51 -18.25 5.37 -6.13
C HIS A 51 -18.53 5.48 -4.62
N LYS A 52 -18.57 4.35 -3.90
CA LYS A 52 -18.78 4.31 -2.45
C LYS A 52 -17.50 4.53 -1.67
N ALA A 53 -16.35 4.20 -2.26
CA ALA A 53 -15.03 4.39 -1.66
C ALA A 53 -14.30 5.66 -2.14
N GLY A 54 -14.61 6.08 -3.38
CA GLY A 54 -14.07 7.27 -4.02
C GLY A 54 -13.57 7.00 -5.44
N VAL A 55 -13.95 7.87 -6.37
CA VAL A 55 -13.44 7.87 -7.75
C VAL A 55 -12.72 9.20 -7.98
N LEU A 56 -11.45 9.12 -8.29
CA LEU A 56 -10.58 10.29 -8.42
C LEU A 56 -10.13 10.43 -9.88
N ASP A 57 -10.26 11.64 -10.41
CA ASP A 57 -9.69 11.99 -11.71
C ASP A 57 -8.17 12.09 -11.59
N SER A 58 -7.45 11.50 -12.54
CA SER A 58 -6.00 11.35 -12.49
C SER A 58 -5.41 11.35 -13.89
N SER A 59 -4.18 10.88 -14.02
CA SER A 59 -3.51 10.67 -15.30
C SER A 59 -2.82 9.31 -15.33
N PHE A 60 -2.52 8.79 -16.52
CA PHE A 60 -1.75 7.54 -16.66
C PHE A 60 -0.39 7.63 -15.99
N VAL A 61 0.27 8.79 -16.09
CA VAL A 61 1.59 9.00 -15.47
C VAL A 61 1.49 9.01 -13.94
N ALA A 62 0.50 9.71 -13.40
CA ALA A 62 0.32 9.77 -11.95
C ALA A 62 -0.06 8.41 -11.37
N GLU A 63 -0.90 7.65 -12.09
CA GLU A 63 -1.28 6.30 -11.68
C GLU A 63 -0.06 5.37 -11.62
N VAL A 64 0.70 5.26 -12.70
CA VAL A 64 1.89 4.39 -12.74
C VAL A 64 2.89 4.75 -11.65
N LYS A 65 3.17 6.04 -11.45
CA LYS A 65 4.10 6.48 -10.40
C LYS A 65 3.59 6.17 -8.99
N SER A 66 2.31 6.40 -8.72
CA SER A 66 1.74 6.12 -7.40
C SER A 66 1.67 4.62 -7.10
N ASP A 67 1.42 3.81 -8.11
CA ASP A 67 1.40 2.36 -8.00
C ASP A 67 2.79 1.80 -7.69
N LEU A 68 3.80 2.20 -8.48
CA LEU A 68 5.19 1.80 -8.23
C LEU A 68 5.69 2.19 -6.84
N MET A 69 5.38 3.42 -6.38
CA MET A 69 5.78 3.88 -5.05
C MET A 69 4.99 3.23 -3.92
N GLY A 70 3.68 3.09 -4.06
CA GLY A 70 2.82 2.54 -3.02
C GLY A 70 2.88 1.01 -2.96
N GLU A 71 2.53 0.35 -4.04
CA GLU A 71 2.38 -1.10 -4.07
C GLU A 71 3.73 -1.81 -4.22
N GLN A 72 4.48 -1.52 -5.27
CA GLN A 72 5.71 -2.25 -5.55
C GLN A 72 6.82 -1.96 -4.55
N THR A 73 6.98 -0.71 -4.12
CA THR A 73 8.06 -0.35 -3.20
C THR A 73 7.72 -0.68 -1.75
N ILE A 74 6.59 -0.21 -1.24
CA ILE A 74 6.24 -0.35 0.17
C ILE A 74 5.71 -1.75 0.45
N LEU A 75 4.61 -2.15 -0.20
CA LEU A 75 3.92 -3.40 0.13
C LEU A 75 4.70 -4.63 -0.34
N CYS A 76 5.10 -4.67 -1.61
CA CYS A 76 5.77 -5.84 -2.16
C CYS A 76 7.26 -5.86 -1.83
N GLY A 77 7.95 -4.74 -1.95
CA GLY A 77 9.39 -4.66 -1.73
C GLY A 77 9.80 -4.62 -0.25
N MET A 78 9.45 -3.55 0.45
CA MET A 78 9.95 -3.31 1.80
C MET A 78 9.32 -4.24 2.85
N LEU A 79 8.00 -4.42 2.81
CA LEU A 79 7.29 -5.27 3.78
C LEU A 79 7.75 -6.73 3.66
N GLN A 80 7.81 -7.26 2.44
CA GLN A 80 8.27 -8.62 2.19
C GLN A 80 9.72 -8.80 2.63
N THR A 81 10.63 -7.92 2.18
CA THR A 81 12.06 -8.03 2.49
C THR A 81 12.32 -7.90 3.99
N GLY A 82 11.71 -6.91 4.65
CA GLY A 82 11.84 -6.73 6.09
C GLY A 82 11.31 -7.92 6.89
N SER A 83 10.21 -8.51 6.44
CA SER A 83 9.63 -9.71 7.08
C SER A 83 10.55 -10.92 6.96
N ILE A 84 11.12 -11.18 5.78
CA ILE A 84 12.02 -12.31 5.55
C ILE A 84 13.28 -12.14 6.40
N LEU A 85 13.94 -10.99 6.34
CA LEU A 85 15.17 -10.75 7.12
C LEU A 85 14.94 -10.86 8.63
N SER A 86 13.80 -10.37 9.12
CA SER A 86 13.44 -10.48 10.53
C SER A 86 13.15 -11.92 10.93
N PHE A 87 12.46 -12.68 10.09
CA PHE A 87 12.17 -14.09 10.30
C PHE A 87 13.47 -14.90 10.38
N ASP A 88 14.33 -14.77 9.38
CA ASP A 88 15.59 -15.51 9.32
C ASP A 88 16.45 -15.24 10.57
N ARG A 89 16.54 -13.96 10.96
CA ARG A 89 17.32 -13.55 12.13
C ARG A 89 16.75 -14.10 13.43
N MET A 90 15.43 -14.10 13.60
CA MET A 90 14.80 -14.69 14.79
C MET A 90 15.07 -16.20 14.89
N VAL A 91 14.98 -16.91 13.77
CA VAL A 91 15.23 -18.36 13.72
C VAL A 91 16.70 -18.67 14.01
N GLU A 92 17.64 -17.92 13.43
CA GLU A 92 19.09 -18.03 13.73
C GLU A 92 19.39 -17.83 15.22
N LEU A 93 18.67 -16.94 15.88
CA LEU A 93 18.81 -16.68 17.32
C LEU A 93 18.06 -17.71 18.21
N GLY A 94 17.51 -18.76 17.60
CA GLY A 94 16.87 -19.87 18.30
C GLY A 94 15.36 -19.70 18.55
N THR A 95 14.71 -18.72 17.96
CA THR A 95 13.25 -18.59 18.01
C THR A 95 12.61 -19.70 17.17
N ASN A 96 11.58 -20.38 17.72
CA ASN A 96 10.82 -21.35 16.94
C ASN A 96 10.21 -20.69 15.68
N SER A 97 10.32 -21.34 14.52
CA SER A 97 9.92 -20.78 13.22
C SER A 97 8.43 -20.45 13.13
N GLU A 98 7.56 -21.30 13.67
CA GLU A 98 6.11 -21.03 13.69
C GLU A 98 5.79 -19.81 14.55
N TYR A 99 6.46 -19.68 15.69
CA TYR A 99 6.30 -18.52 16.57
C TYR A 99 6.83 -17.24 15.92
N ALA A 100 8.00 -17.30 15.27
CA ALA A 100 8.57 -16.16 14.53
C ALA A 100 7.61 -15.66 13.43
N ALA A 101 7.03 -16.58 12.65
CA ALA A 101 6.05 -16.23 11.62
C ALA A 101 4.81 -15.53 12.19
N LYS A 102 4.26 -16.05 13.30
CA LYS A 102 3.10 -15.45 13.98
C LYS A 102 3.41 -14.08 14.57
N LEU A 103 4.61 -13.86 15.11
CA LEU A 103 5.01 -12.56 15.63
C LEU A 103 5.08 -11.50 14.52
N ILE A 104 5.64 -11.85 13.37
CA ILE A 104 5.72 -10.94 12.21
C ILE A 104 4.33 -10.62 11.70
N GLN A 105 3.48 -11.62 11.49
CA GLN A 105 2.09 -11.42 11.05
C GLN A 105 1.36 -10.48 12.01
N HIS A 106 1.36 -10.76 13.29
CA HIS A 106 0.70 -9.94 14.30
C HIS A 106 1.25 -8.51 14.37
N GLY A 107 2.57 -8.36 14.19
CA GLY A 107 3.21 -7.05 14.11
C GLY A 107 2.64 -6.21 12.96
N TRP A 108 2.52 -6.77 11.77
CA TRP A 108 1.95 -6.09 10.62
C TRP A 108 0.47 -5.75 10.79
N GLU A 109 -0.33 -6.67 11.31
CA GLU A 109 -1.74 -6.43 11.61
C GLU A 109 -1.91 -5.24 12.58
N THR A 110 -1.12 -5.21 13.65
CA THR A 110 -1.15 -4.15 14.66
C THR A 110 -0.74 -2.78 14.07
N ILE A 111 0.32 -2.75 13.28
CA ILE A 111 0.82 -1.51 12.65
C ILE A 111 -0.18 -1.01 11.61
N THR A 112 -0.72 -1.90 10.79
CA THR A 112 -1.71 -1.54 9.76
C THR A 112 -2.97 -0.94 10.39
N GLU A 113 -3.46 -1.52 11.47
CA GLU A 113 -4.61 -0.99 12.20
C GLU A 113 -4.31 0.39 12.83
N ALA A 114 -3.12 0.59 13.35
CA ALA A 114 -2.70 1.88 13.86
C ALA A 114 -2.61 2.96 12.76
N LEU A 115 -2.07 2.60 11.59
CA LEU A 115 -1.99 3.48 10.42
C LEU A 115 -3.38 3.90 9.93
N LYS A 116 -4.34 2.95 9.89
CA LYS A 116 -5.71 3.18 9.44
C LYS A 116 -6.44 4.26 10.25
N HIS A 117 -6.17 4.35 11.54
CA HIS A 117 -6.85 5.25 12.46
C HIS A 117 -6.14 6.56 12.79
N GLY A 118 -5.08 6.92 12.11
CA GLY A 118 -4.41 8.20 12.36
C GLY A 118 -3.03 8.31 11.72
N GLY A 119 -2.73 7.44 10.79
CA GLY A 119 -1.50 7.47 10.00
C GLY A 119 -0.24 7.18 10.83
N ILE A 120 0.90 7.55 10.27
CA ILE A 120 2.22 7.28 10.87
C ILE A 120 2.35 7.91 12.26
N THR A 121 1.80 9.09 12.47
CA THR A 121 1.84 9.76 13.77
C THR A 121 1.17 8.90 14.85
N ASN A 122 -0.05 8.42 14.60
CA ASN A 122 -0.75 7.55 15.54
C ASN A 122 0.00 6.24 15.81
N MET A 123 0.60 5.66 14.77
CA MET A 123 1.43 4.47 14.93
C MET A 123 2.62 4.75 15.86
N MET A 124 3.36 5.84 15.63
CA MET A 124 4.51 6.20 16.44
C MET A 124 4.14 6.55 17.88
N ASP A 125 3.00 7.20 18.10
CA ASP A 125 2.55 7.58 19.44
C ASP A 125 2.21 6.38 20.34
N ARG A 126 1.91 5.23 19.76
CA ARG A 126 1.67 3.98 20.48
C ARG A 126 2.95 3.27 20.96
N LEU A 127 4.11 3.69 20.47
CA LEU A 127 5.39 3.13 20.89
C LEU A 127 5.85 3.71 22.23
N SER A 128 6.58 2.90 23.02
CA SER A 128 7.31 3.37 24.18
C SER A 128 8.45 4.33 23.76
N ASN A 129 8.88 5.21 24.64
CA ASN A 129 9.97 6.15 24.31
C ASN A 129 11.27 5.46 23.86
N PRO A 130 11.74 4.37 24.50
CA PRO A 130 12.89 3.63 23.97
C PRO A 130 12.67 3.08 22.57
N ALA A 131 11.46 2.55 22.26
CA ALA A 131 11.15 2.03 20.94
C ALA A 131 11.10 3.14 19.88
N LYS A 132 10.63 4.35 20.22
CA LYS A 132 10.67 5.52 19.33
C LYS A 132 12.11 5.91 18.95
N VAL A 133 13.01 5.93 19.93
CA VAL A 133 14.43 6.24 19.68
C VAL A 133 15.06 5.23 18.75
N MET A 134 14.91 3.95 19.05
CA MET A 134 15.44 2.87 18.20
C MET A 134 14.85 2.88 16.78
N ALA A 135 13.54 3.14 16.65
CA ALA A 135 12.89 3.25 15.35
C ALA A 135 13.43 4.45 14.55
N TYR A 136 13.71 5.55 15.21
CA TYR A 136 14.30 6.72 14.58
C TYR A 136 15.72 6.44 14.09
N GLU A 137 16.59 5.88 14.94
CA GLU A 137 17.96 5.52 14.58
C GLU A 137 18.00 4.56 13.38
N LEU A 138 17.20 3.50 13.42
CA LEU A 138 17.07 2.57 12.29
C LEU A 138 16.54 3.27 11.02
N SER A 139 15.60 4.18 11.16
CA SER A 139 15.05 4.94 10.03
C SER A 139 16.12 5.79 9.34
N GLU A 140 17.04 6.42 10.10
CA GLU A 140 18.13 7.21 9.52
C GLU A 140 19.11 6.33 8.73
N GLU A 141 19.44 5.13 9.23
CA GLU A 141 20.26 4.17 8.49
C GLU A 141 19.55 3.70 7.21
N LEU A 142 18.27 3.34 7.32
CA LEU A 142 17.47 2.88 6.18
C LEU A 142 17.30 3.96 5.10
N LYS A 143 17.18 5.24 5.46
CA LYS A 143 17.12 6.34 4.48
C LYS A 143 18.35 6.35 3.57
N ASN A 144 19.53 6.15 4.13
CA ASN A 144 20.78 6.13 3.35
C ASN A 144 20.83 4.97 2.36
N ILE A 145 20.27 3.82 2.71
CA ILE A 145 20.25 2.61 1.87
C ILE A 145 19.15 2.71 0.82
N LEU A 146 17.99 3.18 1.20
CA LEU A 146 16.77 3.14 0.36
C LEU A 146 16.67 4.33 -0.60
N SER A 147 17.14 5.53 -0.22
CA SER A 147 17.00 6.73 -1.06
C SER A 147 17.51 6.53 -2.50
N PRO A 148 18.66 5.89 -2.75
CA PRO A 148 19.13 5.63 -4.12
C PRO A 148 18.23 4.69 -4.92
N LEU A 149 17.49 3.80 -4.25
CA LEU A 149 16.56 2.87 -4.88
C LEU A 149 15.28 3.61 -5.30
N PHE A 150 14.77 4.48 -4.43
CA PHE A 150 13.57 5.29 -4.70
C PHE A 150 13.75 6.30 -5.83
N ILE A 151 14.97 6.80 -6.04
CA ILE A 151 15.28 7.72 -7.16
C ILE A 151 15.21 7.01 -8.52
N LYS A 152 15.39 5.69 -8.56
CA LYS A 152 15.36 4.90 -9.79
C LYS A 152 13.95 4.54 -10.27
N LEU A 153 12.97 4.68 -9.40
CA LEU A 153 11.55 4.44 -9.69
C LEU A 153 10.86 5.71 -10.21
#